data_6a52a3a58e66d56af5d036647055c31b
#
_entry.id   6a52a3a58e66d56af5d036647055c31b
#
_cell.length_a   1.000
_cell.length_b   1.000
_cell.length_c   1.000
_cell.angle_alpha   90.00
_cell.angle_beta   90.00
_cell.angle_gamma   90.00
#
_symmetry.space_group_name_H-M   'P 1'
#
loop_
_entity.id
_entity.type
_entity.pdbx_description
1 polymer ?
#
loop_
_entity_poly.entity_id
_entity_poly.type
_entity_poly.pdbx_seq_one_letter_code
_entity_poly.pdbx_strand_id
1 'polypeptide(L)'
;MPTLEMIQQAVHQAAAEYPVKRVELFGSYATGTADVDSDVDFLVEFAENPTSLVQICGLRETLSELLHLDVDIVKLPRKPNDGMTIGRTVPMYGT
;
A
#
# COMPACT_ATOMS: atom_id res chain seq x y z
N MET A 1 -8.20 11.41 10.25
CA MET A 1 -8.07 10.27 9.31
C MET A 1 -7.83 10.82 7.91
N PRO A 2 -6.87 10.28 7.15
CA PRO A 2 -6.67 10.73 5.78
C PRO A 2 -7.82 10.31 4.88
N THR A 3 -8.10 11.14 3.87
CA THR A 3 -9.06 10.78 2.81
C THR A 3 -8.38 9.88 1.78
N LEU A 4 -9.17 9.26 0.90
CA LEU A 4 -8.60 8.46 -0.19
C LEU A 4 -7.70 9.32 -1.09
N GLU A 5 -8.06 10.58 -1.30
CA GLU A 5 -7.24 11.50 -2.09
C GLU A 5 -5.89 11.76 -1.42
N MET A 6 -5.88 11.96 -0.11
CA MET A 6 -4.63 12.16 0.63
C MET A 6 -3.74 10.92 0.58
N ILE A 7 -4.34 9.74 0.70
CA ILE A 7 -3.61 8.48 0.59
C ILE A 7 -3.01 8.35 -0.82
N GLN A 8 -3.78 8.67 -1.85
CA GLN A 8 -3.30 8.61 -3.23
C GLN A 8 -2.11 9.55 -3.46
N GLN A 9 -2.18 10.76 -2.92
CA GLN A 9 -1.08 11.72 -3.04
C GLN A 9 0.18 11.22 -2.35
N ALA A 10 0.05 10.62 -1.17
CA ALA A 10 1.18 10.04 -0.46
C ALA A 10 1.81 8.90 -1.25
N VAL A 11 0.99 8.03 -1.85
CA VAL A 11 1.46 6.93 -2.69
C VAL A 11 2.22 7.45 -3.90
N HIS A 12 1.69 8.48 -4.59
CA HIS A 12 2.37 9.06 -5.75
C HIS A 12 3.71 9.67 -5.37
N GLN A 13 3.80 10.32 -4.22
CA GLN A 13 5.04 10.88 -3.73
C GLN A 13 6.06 9.79 -3.41
N ALA A 14 5.64 8.72 -2.74
CA ALA A 14 6.52 7.61 -2.42
C ALA A 14 6.95 6.85 -3.68
N ALA A 15 6.07 6.71 -4.66
CA ALA A 15 6.37 6.02 -5.92
C ALA A 15 7.48 6.70 -6.72
N ALA A 16 7.71 7.99 -6.50
CA ALA A 16 8.81 8.70 -7.14
C ALA A 16 10.18 8.28 -6.58
N GLU A 17 10.22 7.69 -5.39
CA GLU A 17 11.45 7.31 -4.70
C GLU A 17 11.74 5.81 -4.72
N TYR A 18 10.73 4.98 -4.99
CA TYR A 18 10.85 3.52 -4.92
C TYR A 18 10.37 2.89 -6.22
N PRO A 19 10.92 1.73 -6.62
CA PRO A 19 10.59 1.11 -7.89
C PRO A 19 9.27 0.35 -7.83
N VAL A 20 8.18 1.07 -7.67
CA VAL A 20 6.83 0.47 -7.65
C VAL A 20 6.19 0.55 -9.03
N LYS A 21 5.48 -0.51 -9.41
CA LYS A 21 4.76 -0.60 -10.67
C LYS A 21 3.28 -0.31 -10.46
N ARG A 22 2.71 -0.84 -9.37
CA ARG A 22 1.29 -0.69 -9.08
C ARG A 22 1.07 -0.73 -7.58
N VAL A 23 0.17 0.12 -7.08
CA VAL A 23 -0.23 0.15 -5.68
C VAL A 23 -1.74 0.19 -5.61
N GLU A 24 -2.34 -0.69 -4.82
CA GLU A 24 -3.77 -0.69 -4.54
C GLU A 24 -3.99 -0.66 -3.03
N LEU A 25 -4.98 0.11 -2.62
CA LEU A 25 -5.43 0.16 -1.22
C LEU A 25 -6.44 -0.95 -0.98
N PHE A 26 -6.31 -1.68 0.13
CA PHE A 26 -7.30 -2.66 0.53
C PHE A 26 -7.57 -2.56 2.04
N GLY A 27 -8.40 -3.46 2.58
CA GLY A 27 -8.72 -3.44 3.99
C GLY A 27 -9.75 -2.37 4.36
N SER A 28 -9.71 -1.94 5.62
CA SER A 28 -10.74 -1.06 6.17
C SER A 28 -10.84 0.30 5.48
N TYR A 29 -9.71 0.85 5.05
CA TYR A 29 -9.72 2.13 4.33
C TYR A 29 -10.35 2.00 2.94
N ALA A 30 -10.21 0.84 2.29
CA ALA A 30 -10.82 0.61 0.98
C ALA A 30 -12.33 0.39 1.08
N THR A 31 -12.80 -0.20 2.18
CA THR A 31 -14.22 -0.51 2.37
C THR A 31 -14.99 0.60 3.10
N GLY A 32 -14.30 1.63 3.58
CA GLY A 32 -14.93 2.72 4.31
C GLY A 32 -15.24 2.40 5.76
N THR A 33 -14.65 1.35 6.33
CA THR A 33 -14.88 0.92 7.72
C THR A 33 -13.72 1.29 8.65
N ALA A 34 -12.73 2.05 8.17
CA ALA A 34 -11.60 2.45 8.98
C ALA A 34 -11.99 3.42 10.09
N ASP A 35 -11.28 3.31 11.22
CA ASP A 35 -11.40 4.26 12.34
C ASP A 35 -10.00 4.81 12.66
N VAL A 36 -9.90 5.56 13.77
CA VAL A 36 -8.65 6.22 14.15
C VAL A 36 -7.53 5.25 14.52
N ASP A 37 -7.87 4.00 14.84
CA ASP A 37 -6.90 2.97 15.20
C ASP A 37 -6.60 2.01 14.04
N SER A 38 -7.20 2.21 12.88
CA SER A 38 -7.01 1.33 11.72
C SER A 38 -5.67 1.57 11.04
N ASP A 39 -5.02 0.47 10.62
CA ASP A 39 -3.84 0.54 9.78
C ASP A 39 -4.25 0.76 8.32
N VAL A 40 -3.31 1.30 7.53
CA VAL A 40 -3.50 1.45 6.09
C VAL A 40 -2.82 0.27 5.40
N ASP A 41 -3.58 -0.47 4.59
CA ASP A 41 -3.12 -1.70 3.96
C ASP A 41 -2.97 -1.51 2.46
N PHE A 42 -1.79 -1.81 1.91
CA PHE A 42 -1.51 -1.68 0.49
C PHE A 42 -1.09 -3.00 -0.14
N LEU A 43 -1.60 -3.26 -1.35
CA LEU A 43 -1.06 -4.26 -2.24
C LEU A 43 -0.10 -3.56 -3.19
N VAL A 44 1.16 -4.00 -3.22
CA VAL A 44 2.19 -3.34 -4.02
C VAL A 44 2.84 -4.34 -4.98
N GLU A 45 2.85 -3.98 -6.26
CA GLU A 45 3.64 -4.68 -7.26
C GLU A 45 4.87 -3.84 -7.55
N PHE A 46 6.06 -4.42 -7.35
CA PHE A 46 7.31 -3.73 -7.59
C PHE A 46 7.79 -3.95 -9.02
N ALA A 47 8.45 -2.94 -9.58
CA ALA A 47 9.01 -3.02 -10.93
C ALA A 47 10.22 -3.96 -10.99
N GLU A 48 10.92 -4.14 -9.87
CA GLU A 48 12.06 -5.03 -9.77
C GLU A 48 11.66 -6.35 -9.15
N ASN A 49 12.20 -7.45 -9.65
CA ASN A 49 11.95 -8.78 -9.12
C ASN A 49 13.25 -9.60 -9.17
N PRO A 50 13.82 -10.08 -8.03
CA PRO A 50 13.25 -9.89 -6.69
C PRO A 50 13.46 -8.47 -6.16
N THR A 51 12.54 -8.01 -5.32
CA THR A 51 12.64 -6.72 -4.64
C THR A 51 13.35 -6.91 -3.30
N SER A 52 14.27 -6.01 -2.95
CA SER A 52 14.98 -6.11 -1.67
C SER A 52 14.06 -5.72 -0.50
N LEU A 53 14.31 -6.33 0.66
CA LEU A 53 13.59 -5.98 1.88
C LEU A 53 13.82 -4.54 2.28
N VAL A 54 15.01 -3.99 1.99
CA VAL A 54 15.32 -2.58 2.26
C VAL A 54 14.34 -1.67 1.52
N GLN A 55 14.05 -1.96 0.26
CA GLN A 55 13.11 -1.17 -0.53
C GLN A 55 11.68 -1.28 0.01
N ILE A 56 11.26 -2.49 0.38
CA ILE A 56 9.92 -2.72 0.92
C ILE A 56 9.76 -1.98 2.25
N CYS A 57 10.72 -2.10 3.15
CA CYS A 57 10.68 -1.42 4.44
C CYS A 57 10.75 0.10 4.29
N GLY A 58 11.59 0.59 3.37
CA GLY A 58 11.69 2.01 3.09
C GLY A 58 10.38 2.60 2.57
N LEU A 59 9.73 1.91 1.65
CA LEU A 59 8.43 2.34 1.13
C LEU A 59 7.39 2.40 2.25
N ARG A 60 7.34 1.36 3.10
CA ARG A 60 6.42 1.33 4.22
C ARG A 60 6.64 2.51 5.17
N GLU A 61 7.89 2.76 5.54
CA GLU A 61 8.23 3.85 6.44
C GLU A 61 7.90 5.21 5.86
N THR A 62 8.19 5.41 4.57
CA THR A 62 7.87 6.66 3.88
C THR A 62 6.36 6.91 3.88
N LEU A 63 5.57 5.91 3.54
CA LEU A 63 4.12 6.04 3.55
C LEU A 63 3.59 6.27 4.96
N SER A 64 4.14 5.58 5.97
CA SER A 64 3.75 5.76 7.36
C SER A 64 4.02 7.18 7.83
N GLU A 65 5.16 7.76 7.46
CA GLU A 65 5.50 9.13 7.81
C GLU A 65 4.58 10.15 7.12
N LEU A 66 4.30 9.93 5.84
CA LEU A 66 3.44 10.84 5.08
C LEU A 66 2.00 10.82 5.57
N LEU A 67 1.52 9.67 6.01
CA LEU A 67 0.14 9.50 6.43
C LEU A 67 -0.05 9.63 7.94
N HIS A 68 1.03 9.59 8.71
CA HIS A 68 1.03 9.57 10.19
C HIS A 68 0.20 8.41 10.75
N LEU A 69 0.30 7.25 10.09
CA LEU A 69 -0.42 6.03 10.46
C LEU A 69 0.47 4.83 10.23
N ASP A 70 0.16 3.72 10.90
CA ASP A 70 0.81 2.46 10.61
C ASP A 70 0.39 1.97 9.22
N VAL A 71 1.35 1.46 8.47
CA VAL A 71 1.15 1.00 7.10
C VAL A 71 1.63 -0.44 6.97
N ASP A 72 0.79 -1.28 6.37
CA ASP A 72 1.15 -2.64 6.01
C ASP A 72 1.25 -2.77 4.50
N ILE A 73 2.26 -3.49 4.04
CA ILE A 73 2.49 -3.73 2.61
C ILE A 73 2.43 -5.23 2.34
N VAL A 74 1.56 -5.62 1.41
CA VAL A 74 1.50 -6.97 0.89
C VAL A 74 2.08 -6.94 -0.53
N LYS A 75 3.20 -7.62 -0.71
CA LYS A 75 3.90 -7.65 -1.99
C LYS A 75 3.17 -8.56 -2.99
N LEU A 76 2.99 -8.06 -4.20
CA LEU A 76 2.48 -8.84 -5.32
C LEU A 76 3.64 -9.35 -6.20
N PRO A 77 3.51 -10.47 -6.93
CA PRO A 77 2.33 -11.36 -6.94
C PRO A 77 2.22 -12.20 -5.67
N ARG A 78 0.98 -12.50 -5.27
CA ARG A 78 0.72 -13.37 -4.12
C ARG A 78 0.73 -14.83 -4.53
N LYS A 79 1.07 -15.70 -3.57
CA LYS A 79 0.96 -17.15 -3.79
C LYS A 79 -0.53 -17.51 -3.85
N PRO A 80 -0.94 -18.43 -4.77
CA PRO A 80 -2.36 -18.79 -4.91
C PRO A 80 -3.00 -19.35 -3.64
N ASN A 81 -2.20 -19.89 -2.72
CA ASN A 81 -2.69 -20.61 -1.53
C ASN A 81 -2.40 -19.86 -0.23
N ASP A 82 -2.24 -18.55 -0.24
CA ASP A 82 -1.89 -17.84 0.99
C ASP A 82 -3.06 -17.67 1.97
N GLY A 83 -4.25 -18.09 1.60
CA GLY A 83 -5.41 -18.05 2.47
C GLY A 83 -5.98 -16.66 2.78
N MET A 84 -5.37 -15.64 2.27
CA MET A 84 -5.82 -14.26 2.49
C MET A 84 -6.93 -13.91 1.51
N THR A 85 -8.08 -13.51 2.04
CA THR A 85 -9.17 -13.02 1.21
C THR A 85 -9.05 -11.50 1.11
N ILE A 86 -8.85 -11.02 -0.10
CA ILE A 86 -8.83 -9.58 -0.37
C ILE A 86 -10.16 -9.22 -1.03
N GLY A 87 -10.92 -8.39 -0.33
CA GLY A 87 -12.20 -7.92 -0.83
C GLY A 87 -11.99 -6.76 -1.81
N ARG A 88 -12.62 -5.64 -1.52
CA ARG A 88 -12.54 -4.45 -2.36
C ARG A 88 -11.14 -3.84 -2.34
N THR A 89 -10.63 -3.46 -3.51
CA THR A 89 -9.39 -2.69 -3.64
C THR A 89 -9.66 -1.37 -4.36
N VAL A 90 -8.84 -0.37 -4.04
CA VAL A 90 -8.91 0.95 -4.69
C VAL A 90 -7.55 1.24 -5.32
N PRO A 91 -7.47 1.44 -6.64
CA PRO A 91 -6.19 1.77 -7.29
C PRO A 91 -5.64 3.09 -6.78
N MET A 92 -4.36 3.10 -6.42
CA MET A 92 -3.68 4.30 -5.95
C MET A 92 -2.56 4.75 -6.89
N TYR A 93 -1.93 3.83 -7.63
CA TYR A 93 -0.83 4.13 -8.53
C TYR A 93 -0.72 3.04 -9.58
N GLY A 94 -0.42 3.45 -10.81
CA GLY A 94 -0.33 2.54 -11.94
C GLY A 94 -1.71 2.14 -12.45
N THR A 95 -1.75 1.40 -13.52
CA THR A 95 -3.01 0.93 -14.11
C THR A 95 -2.89 -0.51 -14.56
#